data_c64ee5a193e476b33bc9efe4999b58d4
#
_entry.id   c64ee5a193e476b33bc9efe4999b58d4
#
_cell.length_a   1.000
_cell.length_b   1.000
_cell.length_c   1.000
_cell.angle_alpha   90.00
_cell.angle_beta   90.00
_cell.angle_gamma   90.00
#
_symmetry.space_group_name_H-M   'P 1'
#
loop_
_entity.id
_entity.type
_entity.pdbx_description
1 polymer ?
#
loop_
_entity_poly.entity_id
_entity_poly.type
_entity_poly.pdbx_seq_one_letter_code
_entity_poly.pdbx_strand_id
1 'polypeptide(L)'
;MRILMFGWEFPPYISGGLGTACFGITKGLTEQGNEVIFVLPTIKDKEVDVHVKLLSVSEVPFSAPDIVNNFMNVEWKNHLEIRALNSSLRPYMNDEQYHTFLTNIYGKETSEAPIYLKLSGDYGPNLLAEVVRFGRAARSIAEEENFDIIHGHDWTSVFACVNAKMTSGRPYIYHAHALEFDRSGENINRIVYDIEKYGMEIADHVIAVSYYTKNNIINRYGIAPEKITVVHNAVSRSESEILLPSEKDRDEKIVLFLGRVTFQKGPDYFVEAAHLVLKNIPGVHFVMAGAGDMMPKMMERVAELQMGDKFRFTGFLRGEDVERMYAMSDLYVMPSVSEPFGISPLEAMLYDVPVIISKQSGVSEILHHALKVDFWNVRELADKMIALLRHPSIGDEMSERAREELKKIRWEYAAEKIVTVYRQVLKSS
;
A
#
# COMPACT_ATOMS: atom_id res chain seq x y z
N MET A 1 4.06 -22.26 11.66
CA MET A 1 2.79 -21.66 12.12
C MET A 1 1.87 -21.51 10.92
N ARG A 2 0.58 -21.56 11.16
CA ARG A 2 -0.43 -21.33 10.16
C ARG A 2 -1.08 -19.96 10.37
N ILE A 3 -1.00 -19.09 9.39
CA ILE A 3 -1.31 -17.66 9.51
C ILE A 3 -2.55 -17.36 8.66
N LEU A 4 -3.63 -16.84 9.27
CA LEU A 4 -4.76 -16.31 8.54
C LEU A 4 -4.52 -14.82 8.27
N MET A 5 -4.34 -14.47 7.01
CA MET A 5 -3.94 -13.14 6.58
C MET A 5 -5.04 -12.49 5.76
N PHE A 6 -5.42 -11.27 6.10
CA PHE A 6 -6.42 -10.49 5.39
C PHE A 6 -5.79 -9.30 4.70
N GLY A 7 -5.99 -9.18 3.39
CA GLY A 7 -5.50 -8.06 2.60
C GLY A 7 -6.49 -7.66 1.51
N TRP A 8 -6.22 -6.53 0.87
CA TRP A 8 -7.06 -5.98 -0.21
C TRP A 8 -6.47 -6.20 -1.58
N GLU A 9 -5.16 -6.34 -1.65
CA GLU A 9 -4.38 -6.51 -2.87
C GLU A 9 -3.40 -7.69 -2.75
N PHE A 10 -3.29 -8.46 -3.81
CA PHE A 10 -2.27 -9.50 -3.96
C PHE A 10 -2.03 -9.75 -5.45
N PRO A 11 -0.81 -10.06 -5.91
CA PRO A 11 -0.56 -10.37 -7.31
C PRO A 11 -1.44 -11.49 -7.87
N PRO A 12 -1.85 -11.42 -9.14
CA PRO A 12 -1.53 -10.38 -10.14
C PRO A 12 -2.36 -9.09 -10.02
N TYR A 13 -3.25 -8.98 -9.04
CA TYR A 13 -4.17 -7.88 -8.86
C TYR A 13 -3.59 -6.87 -7.86
N ILE A 14 -2.72 -5.98 -8.37
CA ILE A 14 -2.10 -4.92 -7.60
C ILE A 14 -2.45 -3.57 -8.21
N SER A 15 -2.76 -2.59 -7.33
CA SER A 15 -2.93 -1.19 -7.70
C SER A 15 -1.87 -0.29 -7.07
N GLY A 16 -1.00 -0.86 -6.21
CA GLY A 16 0.04 -0.09 -5.52
C GLY A 16 1.04 -0.93 -4.75
N GLY A 17 1.84 -0.26 -3.92
CA GLY A 17 2.89 -0.90 -3.12
C GLY A 17 2.40 -1.90 -2.06
N LEU A 18 1.10 -1.84 -1.68
CA LEU A 18 0.53 -2.78 -0.70
C LEU A 18 0.58 -4.22 -1.22
N GLY A 19 0.13 -4.47 -2.44
CA GLY A 19 0.17 -5.81 -3.03
C GLY A 19 1.58 -6.35 -3.17
N THR A 20 2.54 -5.52 -3.56
CA THR A 20 3.97 -5.87 -3.61
C THR A 20 4.51 -6.24 -2.23
N ALA A 21 4.15 -5.47 -1.19
CA ALA A 21 4.55 -5.75 0.17
C ALA A 21 3.93 -7.06 0.70
N CYS A 22 2.63 -7.28 0.47
CA CYS A 22 1.95 -8.52 0.85
C CYS A 22 2.60 -9.74 0.20
N PHE A 23 2.94 -9.67 -1.09
CA PHE A 23 3.61 -10.75 -1.79
C PHE A 23 5.01 -11.03 -1.20
N GLY A 24 5.82 -9.99 -1.01
CA GLY A 24 7.17 -10.15 -0.46
C GLY A 24 7.17 -10.71 0.97
N ILE A 25 6.29 -10.20 1.83
CA ILE A 25 6.12 -10.68 3.21
C ILE A 25 5.71 -12.15 3.21
N THR A 26 4.69 -12.52 2.44
CA THR A 26 4.19 -13.90 2.42
C THR A 26 5.21 -14.87 1.83
N LYS A 27 5.95 -14.46 0.79
CA LYS A 27 7.06 -15.26 0.25
C LYS A 27 8.11 -15.53 1.33
N GLY A 28 8.59 -14.49 2.01
CA GLY A 28 9.56 -14.66 3.08
C GLY A 28 9.04 -15.49 4.26
N LEU A 29 7.75 -15.43 4.59
CA LEU A 29 7.13 -16.25 5.63
C LEU A 29 7.07 -17.73 5.23
N THR A 30 6.68 -18.03 3.99
CA THR A 30 6.57 -19.42 3.50
C THR A 30 7.94 -20.07 3.31
N GLU A 31 8.96 -19.34 2.88
CA GLU A 31 10.35 -19.80 2.81
C GLU A 31 10.91 -20.20 4.20
N GLN A 32 10.35 -19.64 5.27
CA GLN A 32 10.69 -20.02 6.66
C GLN A 32 9.79 -21.14 7.22
N GLY A 33 9.06 -21.85 6.37
CA GLY A 33 8.23 -23.00 6.74
C GLY A 33 6.91 -22.64 7.43
N ASN A 34 6.39 -21.42 7.24
CA ASN A 34 5.06 -21.06 7.69
C ASN A 34 4.03 -21.30 6.57
N GLU A 35 2.83 -21.67 6.94
CA GLU A 35 1.68 -21.71 6.02
C GLU A 35 0.92 -20.37 6.09
N VAL A 36 0.58 -19.81 4.94
CA VAL A 36 -0.22 -18.59 4.84
C VAL A 36 -1.50 -18.86 4.10
N ILE A 37 -2.63 -18.57 4.73
CA ILE A 37 -3.95 -18.48 4.12
C ILE A 37 -4.22 -17.00 3.89
N PHE A 38 -4.15 -16.55 2.64
CA PHE A 38 -4.35 -15.15 2.29
C PHE A 38 -5.77 -14.94 1.74
N VAL A 39 -6.54 -14.10 2.43
CA VAL A 39 -7.95 -13.83 2.13
C VAL A 39 -8.07 -12.49 1.41
N LEU A 40 -8.70 -12.52 0.24
CA LEU A 40 -8.98 -11.36 -0.61
C LEU A 40 -10.50 -11.12 -0.75
N PRO A 41 -10.93 -9.89 -1.04
CA PRO A 41 -12.33 -9.62 -1.38
C PRO A 41 -12.81 -10.46 -2.57
N THR A 42 -12.01 -10.53 -3.62
CA THR A 42 -12.29 -11.31 -4.83
C THR A 42 -11.01 -11.80 -5.50
N ILE A 43 -11.09 -12.94 -6.17
CA ILE A 43 -10.04 -13.49 -7.05
C ILE A 43 -10.63 -13.58 -8.44
N LYS A 44 -10.04 -12.85 -9.40
CA LYS A 44 -10.56 -12.77 -10.78
C LYS A 44 -10.13 -13.95 -11.65
N ASP A 45 -8.94 -14.51 -11.40
CA ASP A 45 -8.39 -15.68 -12.09
C ASP A 45 -8.05 -16.80 -11.12
N LYS A 46 -8.57 -17.99 -11.36
CA LYS A 46 -8.41 -19.14 -10.45
C LYS A 46 -7.09 -19.91 -10.63
N GLU A 47 -6.37 -19.67 -11.71
CA GLU A 47 -5.13 -20.39 -12.06
C GLU A 47 -3.88 -19.58 -11.73
N VAL A 48 -3.84 -18.98 -10.55
CA VAL A 48 -2.63 -18.27 -10.11
C VAL A 48 -1.80 -19.23 -9.24
N ASP A 49 -0.68 -19.69 -9.79
CA ASP A 49 0.30 -20.46 -9.01
C ASP A 49 1.07 -19.50 -8.08
N VAL A 50 0.76 -19.57 -6.82
CA VAL A 50 1.38 -18.73 -5.78
C VAL A 50 1.75 -19.57 -4.55
N HIS A 51 2.71 -19.08 -3.79
CA HIS A 51 3.25 -19.72 -2.59
C HIS A 51 2.30 -19.73 -1.38
N VAL A 52 1.08 -19.21 -1.50
CA VAL A 52 0.08 -19.12 -0.42
C VAL A 52 -1.25 -19.77 -0.84
N LYS A 53 -2.04 -20.22 0.15
CA LYS A 53 -3.43 -20.58 -0.09
C LYS A 53 -4.24 -19.29 -0.24
N LEU A 54 -4.75 -18.99 -1.44
CA LEU A 54 -5.65 -17.86 -1.68
C LEU A 54 -7.10 -18.26 -1.42
N LEU A 55 -7.83 -17.41 -0.70
CA LEU A 55 -9.28 -17.52 -0.51
C LEU A 55 -9.98 -16.24 -0.97
N SER A 56 -11.07 -16.41 -1.72
CA SER A 56 -11.94 -15.31 -2.15
C SER A 56 -13.19 -15.27 -1.27
N VAL A 57 -13.47 -14.10 -0.69
CA VAL A 57 -14.73 -13.91 0.05
C VAL A 57 -15.95 -14.05 -0.86
N SER A 58 -15.82 -13.70 -2.13
CA SER A 58 -16.90 -13.86 -3.10
C SER A 58 -17.28 -15.32 -3.37
N GLU A 59 -16.49 -16.29 -2.90
CA GLU A 59 -16.73 -17.73 -3.05
C GLU A 59 -17.20 -18.41 -1.75
N VAL A 60 -17.21 -17.67 -0.62
CA VAL A 60 -17.67 -18.21 0.65
C VAL A 60 -19.22 -18.17 0.73
N PRO A 61 -19.87 -19.31 0.94
CA PRO A 61 -21.34 -19.35 1.11
C PRO A 61 -21.75 -18.82 2.49
N PHE A 62 -22.85 -18.10 2.54
CA PHE A 62 -23.44 -17.56 3.78
C PHE A 62 -24.84 -18.12 4.00
N SER A 63 -25.19 -18.36 5.26
CA SER A 63 -26.56 -18.61 5.65
C SER A 63 -27.32 -17.31 5.95
N ALA A 64 -28.61 -17.25 5.69
CA ALA A 64 -29.44 -16.09 5.97
C ALA A 64 -29.39 -15.63 7.46
N PRO A 65 -29.35 -16.52 8.47
CA PRO A 65 -29.22 -16.16 9.88
C PRO A 65 -27.91 -15.44 10.21
N ASP A 66 -26.80 -15.77 9.54
CA ASP A 66 -25.49 -15.16 9.78
C ASP A 66 -25.45 -13.69 9.37
N ILE A 67 -26.27 -13.33 8.38
CA ILE A 67 -26.38 -11.96 7.89
C ILE A 67 -27.12 -11.08 8.90
N VAL A 68 -28.18 -11.58 9.53
CA VAL A 68 -29.06 -10.81 10.43
C VAL A 68 -28.43 -10.64 11.82
N ASN A 69 -27.83 -11.69 12.39
CA ASN A 69 -27.32 -11.67 13.76
C ASN A 69 -26.05 -10.81 13.93
N ASN A 70 -25.28 -10.60 12.87
CA ASN A 70 -24.05 -9.82 12.92
C ASN A 70 -24.24 -8.29 12.88
N PHE A 71 -25.45 -7.80 12.52
CA PHE A 71 -25.77 -6.36 12.61
C PHE A 71 -26.01 -5.87 14.03
N MET A 72 -26.22 -6.78 14.97
CA MET A 72 -26.72 -6.47 16.31
C MET A 72 -25.65 -6.58 17.40
N ASN A 73 -24.37 -6.81 17.05
CA ASN A 73 -23.34 -6.87 18.09
C ASN A 73 -23.08 -5.47 18.65
N VAL A 74 -23.48 -5.27 19.89
CA VAL A 74 -23.63 -3.99 20.61
C VAL A 74 -22.29 -3.26 20.81
N GLU A 75 -21.16 -3.96 20.75
CA GLU A 75 -19.83 -3.36 20.96
C GLU A 75 -19.43 -2.36 19.86
N TRP A 76 -19.91 -2.54 18.64
CA TRP A 76 -19.67 -1.60 17.54
C TRP A 76 -20.33 -0.24 17.75
N LYS A 77 -21.53 -0.22 18.37
CA LYS A 77 -22.26 1.02 18.62
C LYS A 77 -21.61 1.89 19.69
N ASN A 78 -20.80 1.28 20.55
CA ASN A 78 -20.18 1.99 21.69
C ASN A 78 -18.82 2.61 21.31
N HIS A 79 -18.16 2.16 20.24
CA HIS A 79 -16.84 2.65 19.80
C HIS A 79 -16.87 3.45 18.53
N LEU A 80 -17.83 3.21 17.64
CA LEU A 80 -18.13 4.01 16.47
C LEU A 80 -19.44 4.74 16.74
N GLU A 81 -19.41 6.00 17.15
CA GLU A 81 -20.54 6.91 16.98
C GLU A 81 -20.77 7.08 15.48
N ILE A 82 -21.42 6.10 14.85
CA ILE A 82 -21.99 6.27 13.54
C ILE A 82 -23.19 7.20 13.72
N ARG A 83 -22.92 8.48 13.89
CA ARG A 83 -23.91 9.50 13.62
C ARG A 83 -24.25 9.33 12.16
N ALA A 84 -25.53 9.09 11.90
CA ALA A 84 -26.08 9.26 10.56
C ALA A 84 -25.84 10.73 10.18
N LEU A 85 -24.64 11.02 9.69
CA LEU A 85 -24.30 12.32 9.15
C LEU A 85 -25.11 12.45 7.87
N ASN A 86 -25.94 13.48 7.81
CA ASN A 86 -26.45 14.06 6.58
C ASN A 86 -25.27 14.60 5.76
N SER A 87 -24.30 13.76 5.42
CA SER A 87 -23.16 14.13 4.62
C SER A 87 -23.37 13.66 3.19
N SER A 88 -22.83 14.41 2.25
CA SER A 88 -22.82 14.16 0.81
C SER A 88 -22.15 12.84 0.37
N LEU A 89 -21.81 11.97 1.29
CA LEU A 89 -21.33 10.58 1.12
C LEU A 89 -22.47 9.56 1.17
N ARG A 90 -23.68 9.95 0.82
CA ARG A 90 -24.75 8.99 0.56
C ARG A 90 -24.33 8.15 -0.65
N PRO A 91 -24.15 6.81 -0.53
CA PRO A 91 -24.37 5.98 -1.70
C PRO A 91 -25.77 6.36 -2.22
N TYR A 92 -25.97 6.51 -3.51
CA TYR A 92 -27.16 7.02 -4.23
C TYR A 92 -28.46 6.24 -3.93
N MET A 93 -28.76 5.97 -2.67
CA MET A 93 -30.00 5.36 -2.22
C MET A 93 -30.64 6.29 -1.17
N ASN A 94 -31.88 6.69 -1.41
CA ASN A 94 -32.70 7.29 -0.36
C ASN A 94 -33.10 6.21 0.66
N ASP A 95 -33.69 6.61 1.81
CA ASP A 95 -34.04 5.71 2.89
C ASP A 95 -35.01 4.61 2.43
N GLU A 96 -35.87 4.87 1.49
CA GLU A 96 -36.82 3.92 0.91
C GLU A 96 -36.12 2.91 -0.02
N GLN A 97 -35.16 3.35 -0.82
CA GLN A 97 -34.30 2.48 -1.64
C GLN A 97 -33.38 1.63 -0.76
N TYR A 98 -32.89 2.17 0.35
CA TYR A 98 -32.08 1.44 1.31
C TYR A 98 -32.93 0.39 2.06
N HIS A 99 -34.13 0.74 2.50
CA HIS A 99 -35.10 -0.21 3.06
C HIS A 99 -35.52 -1.27 2.05
N THR A 100 -35.77 -0.90 0.81
CA THR A 100 -36.12 -1.84 -0.27
C THR A 100 -34.92 -2.75 -0.60
N PHE A 101 -33.72 -2.21 -0.61
CA PHE A 101 -32.46 -2.97 -0.78
C PHE A 101 -32.26 -3.97 0.38
N LEU A 102 -32.43 -3.52 1.62
CA LEU A 102 -32.39 -4.40 2.79
C LEU A 102 -33.50 -5.46 2.74
N THR A 103 -34.72 -5.08 2.40
CA THR A 103 -35.88 -6.00 2.31
C THR A 103 -35.68 -7.01 1.16
N ASN A 104 -35.09 -6.61 0.03
CA ASN A 104 -34.79 -7.51 -1.08
C ASN A 104 -33.62 -8.46 -0.78
N ILE A 105 -32.67 -8.04 0.07
CA ILE A 105 -31.59 -8.93 0.54
C ILE A 105 -32.07 -9.83 1.69
N TYR A 106 -32.93 -9.31 2.59
CA TYR A 106 -33.32 -9.96 3.82
C TYR A 106 -34.76 -10.49 3.81
N GLY A 107 -35.62 -10.02 2.91
CA GLY A 107 -37.05 -10.34 2.86
C GLY A 107 -37.44 -11.62 2.10
N LYS A 108 -36.47 -12.36 1.55
CA LYS A 108 -36.72 -13.72 1.03
C LYS A 108 -36.28 -14.76 2.05
N GLU A 109 -37.00 -14.85 3.13
CA GLU A 109 -37.06 -16.03 4.00
C GLU A 109 -37.57 -17.20 3.19
N THR A 110 -36.79 -17.99 2.54
CA THR A 110 -37.06 -19.37 2.11
C THR A 110 -36.31 -19.78 0.85
N SER A 111 -35.00 -19.55 0.77
CA SER A 111 -34.24 -20.37 -0.14
C SER A 111 -33.10 -21.04 0.63
N GLU A 112 -33.09 -22.37 0.64
CA GLU A 112 -31.98 -23.21 1.14
C GLU A 112 -30.69 -23.03 0.29
N ALA A 113 -30.71 -22.13 -0.69
CA ALA A 113 -29.56 -21.85 -1.52
C ALA A 113 -28.56 -20.92 -0.82
N PRO A 114 -27.28 -21.24 -0.82
CA PRO A 114 -26.24 -20.38 -0.21
C PRO A 114 -26.21 -19.00 -0.88
N ILE A 115 -26.07 -17.96 -0.06
CA ILE A 115 -25.93 -16.57 -0.52
C ILE A 115 -24.44 -16.26 -0.66
N TYR A 116 -24.04 -15.74 -1.82
CA TYR A 116 -22.65 -15.30 -2.09
C TYR A 116 -22.57 -13.78 -2.09
N LEU A 117 -21.61 -13.23 -1.36
CA LEU A 117 -21.35 -11.79 -1.36
C LEU A 117 -20.54 -11.41 -2.61
N LYS A 118 -21.10 -10.54 -3.45
CA LYS A 118 -20.34 -9.97 -4.57
C LYS A 118 -19.51 -8.78 -4.09
N LEU A 119 -18.20 -8.90 -4.19
CA LEU A 119 -17.24 -7.84 -3.92
C LEU A 119 -16.44 -7.56 -5.19
N SER A 120 -16.17 -6.27 -5.47
CA SER A 120 -15.34 -5.88 -6.62
C SER A 120 -13.85 -5.96 -6.30
N GLY A 121 -13.49 -5.69 -5.05
CA GLY A 121 -12.09 -5.53 -4.61
C GLY A 121 -11.46 -4.22 -5.07
N ASP A 122 -12.24 -3.32 -5.68
CA ASP A 122 -11.75 -2.06 -6.20
C ASP A 122 -11.83 -0.94 -5.14
N TYR A 123 -10.97 0.10 -5.29
CA TYR A 123 -11.00 1.31 -4.46
C TYR A 123 -12.04 2.33 -5.00
N GLY A 124 -13.26 1.85 -5.20
CA GLY A 124 -14.35 2.66 -5.75
C GLY A 124 -15.21 3.35 -4.68
N PRO A 125 -16.28 4.05 -5.09
CA PRO A 125 -17.16 4.81 -4.18
C PRO A 125 -17.87 3.93 -3.14
N ASN A 126 -17.96 2.62 -3.37
CA ASN A 126 -18.60 1.65 -2.47
C ASN A 126 -17.60 0.95 -1.53
N LEU A 127 -16.33 1.40 -1.48
CA LEU A 127 -15.25 0.73 -0.75
C LEU A 127 -15.62 0.44 0.71
N LEU A 128 -16.20 1.40 1.44
CA LEU A 128 -16.57 1.19 2.84
C LEU A 128 -17.62 0.07 3.00
N ALA A 129 -18.61 0.01 2.11
CA ALA A 129 -19.61 -1.05 2.13
C ALA A 129 -18.99 -2.42 1.82
N GLU A 130 -18.02 -2.47 0.93
CA GLU A 130 -17.26 -3.69 0.63
C GLU A 130 -16.38 -4.13 1.82
N VAL A 131 -15.71 -3.20 2.48
CA VAL A 131 -14.92 -3.45 3.70
C VAL A 131 -15.78 -4.06 4.80
N VAL A 132 -17.00 -3.56 5.00
CA VAL A 132 -17.95 -4.13 5.96
C VAL A 132 -18.39 -5.54 5.56
N ARG A 133 -18.67 -5.80 4.28
CA ARG A 133 -19.04 -7.13 3.78
C ARG A 133 -17.88 -8.11 3.89
N PHE A 134 -16.66 -7.66 3.57
CA PHE A 134 -15.43 -8.42 3.75
C PHE A 134 -15.26 -8.86 5.21
N GLY A 135 -15.51 -7.93 6.14
CA GLY A 135 -15.48 -8.23 7.58
C GLY A 135 -16.45 -9.33 7.99
N ARG A 136 -17.65 -9.35 7.42
CA ARG A 136 -18.65 -10.38 7.76
C ARG A 136 -18.24 -11.77 7.32
N ALA A 137 -17.70 -11.87 6.10
CA ALA A 137 -17.24 -13.14 5.56
C ALA A 137 -16.12 -13.79 6.37
N ALA A 138 -15.28 -12.98 7.00
CA ALA A 138 -14.17 -13.45 7.79
C ALA A 138 -14.57 -14.37 8.95
N ARG A 139 -15.81 -14.24 9.45
CA ARG A 139 -16.34 -15.13 10.50
C ARG A 139 -16.42 -16.58 10.00
N SER A 140 -17.12 -16.82 8.90
CA SER A 140 -17.26 -18.17 8.34
C SER A 140 -15.89 -18.77 8.01
N ILE A 141 -14.97 -17.96 7.44
CA ILE A 141 -13.60 -18.40 7.17
C ILE A 141 -12.89 -18.81 8.48
N ALA A 142 -13.05 -18.04 9.55
CA ALA A 142 -12.42 -18.33 10.83
C ALA A 142 -13.02 -19.55 11.55
N GLU A 143 -14.27 -19.92 11.25
CA GLU A 143 -14.93 -21.15 11.74
C GLU A 143 -14.45 -22.39 10.95
N GLU A 144 -14.17 -22.25 9.66
CA GLU A 144 -13.79 -23.36 8.78
C GLU A 144 -12.28 -23.63 8.74
N GLU A 145 -11.45 -22.59 8.85
CA GLU A 145 -9.99 -22.70 8.73
C GLU A 145 -9.31 -22.88 10.10
N ASN A 146 -8.29 -23.72 10.13
CA ASN A 146 -7.44 -23.86 11.31
C ASN A 146 -6.20 -22.98 11.16
N PHE A 147 -5.93 -22.11 12.13
CA PHE A 147 -4.80 -21.20 12.14
C PHE A 147 -4.37 -20.82 13.56
N ASP A 148 -3.14 -20.32 13.68
CA ASP A 148 -2.54 -19.96 14.97
C ASP A 148 -2.70 -18.47 15.28
N ILE A 149 -2.67 -17.61 14.24
CA ILE A 149 -2.59 -16.17 14.37
C ILE A 149 -3.28 -15.47 13.18
N ILE A 150 -3.83 -14.28 13.43
CA ILE A 150 -4.48 -13.41 12.45
C ILE A 150 -3.55 -12.25 12.13
N HIS A 151 -3.39 -11.92 10.84
CA HIS A 151 -2.61 -10.78 10.38
C HIS A 151 -3.39 -9.96 9.37
N GLY A 152 -3.62 -8.69 9.66
CA GLY A 152 -4.36 -7.79 8.78
C GLY A 152 -3.52 -6.65 8.25
N HIS A 153 -3.74 -6.33 6.97
CA HIS A 153 -3.04 -5.27 6.26
C HIS A 153 -3.95 -4.06 6.08
N ASP A 154 -3.58 -2.95 6.72
CA ASP A 154 -4.27 -1.67 6.69
C ASP A 154 -5.75 -1.71 7.12
N TRP A 155 -6.40 -0.56 7.06
CA TRP A 155 -7.77 -0.35 7.55
C TRP A 155 -8.83 -1.18 6.84
N THR A 156 -8.62 -1.54 5.58
CA THR A 156 -9.55 -2.35 4.78
C THR A 156 -9.74 -3.76 5.34
N SER A 157 -8.77 -4.27 6.10
CA SER A 157 -8.80 -5.60 6.71
C SER A 157 -9.31 -5.62 8.17
N VAL A 158 -9.47 -4.45 8.81
CA VAL A 158 -9.76 -4.35 10.25
C VAL A 158 -10.98 -5.16 10.65
N PHE A 159 -12.09 -4.99 9.97
CA PHE A 159 -13.32 -5.69 10.33
C PHE A 159 -13.24 -7.21 10.13
N ALA A 160 -12.48 -7.64 9.12
CA ALA A 160 -12.22 -9.06 8.90
C ALA A 160 -11.41 -9.65 10.05
N CYS A 161 -10.33 -8.97 10.44
CA CYS A 161 -9.47 -9.41 11.53
C CYS A 161 -10.17 -9.43 12.89
N VAL A 162 -10.96 -8.40 13.19
CA VAL A 162 -11.72 -8.33 14.44
C VAL A 162 -12.75 -9.46 14.51
N ASN A 163 -13.51 -9.69 13.45
CA ASN A 163 -14.50 -10.78 13.42
C ASN A 163 -13.82 -12.16 13.52
N ALA A 164 -12.70 -12.36 12.81
CA ALA A 164 -11.93 -13.60 12.93
C ALA A 164 -11.39 -13.81 14.35
N LYS A 165 -10.88 -12.75 15.02
CA LYS A 165 -10.41 -12.78 16.40
C LYS A 165 -11.54 -13.13 17.36
N MET A 166 -12.71 -12.49 17.24
CA MET A 166 -13.87 -12.74 18.10
C MET A 166 -14.40 -14.16 17.93
N THR A 167 -14.34 -14.72 16.74
CA THR A 167 -14.82 -16.07 16.43
C THR A 167 -13.87 -17.16 16.92
N SER A 168 -12.56 -16.98 16.68
CA SER A 168 -11.55 -18.02 16.92
C SER A 168 -10.85 -17.89 18.28
N GLY A 169 -10.88 -16.71 18.91
CA GLY A 169 -10.06 -16.39 20.08
C GLY A 169 -8.56 -16.27 19.80
N ARG A 170 -8.15 -16.35 18.52
CA ARG A 170 -6.73 -16.25 18.12
C ARG A 170 -6.25 -14.80 18.13
N PRO A 171 -4.97 -14.55 18.44
CA PRO A 171 -4.43 -13.21 18.48
C PRO A 171 -4.36 -12.57 17.08
N TYR A 172 -4.48 -11.24 17.06
CA TYR A 172 -4.53 -10.41 15.86
C TYR A 172 -3.38 -9.41 15.82
N ILE A 173 -2.69 -9.36 14.70
CA ILE A 173 -1.64 -8.39 14.36
C ILE A 173 -2.18 -7.40 13.33
N TYR A 174 -2.15 -6.11 13.64
CA TYR A 174 -2.40 -5.03 12.69
C TYR A 174 -1.09 -4.61 12.01
N HIS A 175 -1.01 -4.65 10.68
CA HIS A 175 0.14 -4.20 9.92
C HIS A 175 -0.19 -2.91 9.18
N ALA A 176 0.41 -1.80 9.61
CA ALA A 176 0.20 -0.48 9.04
C ALA A 176 1.17 -0.23 7.88
N HIS A 177 0.66 -0.23 6.64
CA HIS A 177 1.40 0.12 5.43
C HIS A 177 1.22 1.60 5.06
N ALA A 178 0.05 2.18 5.33
CA ALA A 178 -0.24 3.59 5.18
C ALA A 178 -1.35 4.02 6.14
N LEU A 179 -1.27 5.23 6.64
CA LEU A 179 -2.25 5.83 7.53
C LEU A 179 -3.10 6.86 6.78
N GLU A 180 -4.27 7.19 7.34
CA GLU A 180 -5.12 8.22 6.74
C GLU A 180 -4.40 9.57 6.62
N PHE A 181 -3.55 9.93 7.60
CA PHE A 181 -2.74 11.14 7.53
C PHE A 181 -1.73 11.16 6.38
N ASP A 182 -1.24 10.00 5.94
CA ASP A 182 -0.36 9.90 4.76
C ASP A 182 -1.12 10.21 3.47
N ARG A 183 -2.39 9.79 3.39
CA ARG A 183 -3.25 9.95 2.21
C ARG A 183 -3.84 11.35 2.08
N SER A 184 -4.25 11.95 3.19
CA SER A 184 -5.09 13.15 3.24
C SER A 184 -4.45 14.36 3.93
N GLY A 185 -3.24 14.20 4.48
CA GLY A 185 -2.61 15.23 5.31
C GLY A 185 -3.46 15.54 6.54
N GLU A 186 -3.72 16.82 6.81
CA GLU A 186 -4.57 17.24 7.94
C GLU A 186 -6.08 17.18 7.63
N ASN A 187 -6.46 16.97 6.36
CA ASN A 187 -7.86 16.86 5.95
C ASN A 187 -8.34 15.41 5.94
N ILE A 188 -8.28 14.78 7.10
CA ILE A 188 -8.54 13.33 7.27
C ILE A 188 -10.00 12.94 7.01
N ASN A 189 -10.18 11.76 6.41
CA ASN A 189 -11.45 11.06 6.44
C ASN A 189 -11.66 10.46 7.83
N ARG A 190 -12.55 11.04 8.61
CA ARG A 190 -12.79 10.66 10.00
C ARG A 190 -13.20 9.19 10.16
N ILE A 191 -13.98 8.65 9.22
CA ILE A 191 -14.43 7.26 9.26
C ILE A 191 -13.22 6.31 9.10
N VAL A 192 -12.34 6.58 8.15
CA VAL A 192 -11.14 5.77 7.94
C VAL A 192 -10.21 5.86 9.15
N TYR A 193 -9.98 7.08 9.68
CA TYR A 193 -9.21 7.29 10.90
C TYR A 193 -9.73 6.48 12.08
N ASP A 194 -11.06 6.50 12.31
CA ASP A 194 -11.69 5.80 13.43
C ASP A 194 -11.58 4.27 13.26
N ILE A 195 -11.68 3.75 12.02
CA ILE A 195 -11.44 2.33 11.73
C ILE A 195 -9.98 1.94 11.97
N GLU A 196 -9.02 2.74 11.51
CA GLU A 196 -7.58 2.50 11.75
C GLU A 196 -7.28 2.47 13.25
N LYS A 197 -7.75 3.47 13.97
CA LYS A 197 -7.58 3.58 15.43
C LYS A 197 -8.15 2.37 16.15
N TYR A 198 -9.41 2.02 15.86
CA TYR A 198 -10.07 0.86 16.44
C TYR A 198 -9.31 -0.44 16.14
N GLY A 199 -8.87 -0.64 14.88
CA GLY A 199 -8.09 -1.80 14.49
C GLY A 199 -6.80 -1.94 15.28
N MET A 200 -6.06 -0.83 15.47
CA MET A 200 -4.82 -0.80 16.25
C MET A 200 -5.06 -0.99 17.76
N GLU A 201 -6.18 -0.49 18.30
CA GLU A 201 -6.55 -0.67 19.72
C GLU A 201 -6.90 -2.12 20.03
N ILE A 202 -7.67 -2.81 19.17
CA ILE A 202 -8.10 -4.20 19.35
C ILE A 202 -7.01 -5.22 19.02
N ALA A 203 -6.07 -4.89 18.14
CA ALA A 203 -4.95 -5.77 17.82
C ALA A 203 -4.14 -6.11 19.08
N ASP A 204 -3.59 -7.32 19.17
CA ASP A 204 -2.68 -7.72 20.23
C ASP A 204 -1.30 -7.08 20.06
N HIS A 205 -0.93 -6.79 18.80
CA HIS A 205 0.29 -6.06 18.44
C HIS A 205 0.13 -5.33 17.12
N VAL A 206 0.93 -4.28 16.91
CA VAL A 206 0.94 -3.48 15.70
C VAL A 206 2.33 -3.58 15.05
N ILE A 207 2.37 -3.83 13.76
CA ILE A 207 3.58 -3.71 12.95
C ILE A 207 3.46 -2.43 12.14
N ALA A 208 4.50 -1.59 12.19
CA ALA A 208 4.63 -0.38 11.37
C ALA A 208 5.79 -0.56 10.38
N VAL A 209 5.61 -0.11 9.13
CA VAL A 209 6.61 -0.29 8.07
C VAL A 209 7.84 0.61 8.22
N SER A 210 7.84 1.55 9.17
CA SER A 210 8.94 2.48 9.44
C SER A 210 8.82 3.12 10.81
N TYR A 211 9.90 3.73 11.31
CA TYR A 211 9.84 4.61 12.50
C TYR A 211 9.01 5.86 12.22
N TYR A 212 9.03 6.37 10.98
CA TYR A 212 8.16 7.44 10.53
C TYR A 212 6.68 7.09 10.77
N THR A 213 6.24 5.92 10.30
CA THR A 213 4.88 5.41 10.52
C THR A 213 4.61 5.15 12.01
N LYS A 214 5.55 4.51 12.74
CA LYS A 214 5.42 4.28 14.18
C LYS A 214 5.17 5.59 14.94
N ASN A 215 5.94 6.64 14.65
CA ASN A 215 5.79 7.94 15.30
C ASN A 215 4.43 8.59 14.99
N ASN A 216 3.94 8.45 13.75
CA ASN A 216 2.59 8.90 13.38
C ASN A 216 1.51 8.12 14.15
N ILE A 217 1.64 6.81 14.31
CA ILE A 217 0.71 5.99 15.09
C ILE A 217 0.69 6.45 16.56
N ILE A 218 1.84 6.67 17.18
CA ILE A 218 1.93 7.14 18.55
C ILE A 218 1.29 8.53 18.69
N ASN A 219 1.72 9.49 17.86
CA ASN A 219 1.36 10.89 18.01
C ASN A 219 -0.07 11.22 17.57
N ARG A 220 -0.59 10.52 16.54
CA ARG A 220 -1.88 10.83 15.91
C ARG A 220 -3.00 9.92 16.38
N TYR A 221 -2.70 8.67 16.73
CA TYR A 221 -3.70 7.68 17.16
C TYR A 221 -3.63 7.36 18.65
N GLY A 222 -2.54 7.73 19.34
CA GLY A 222 -2.37 7.51 20.77
C GLY A 222 -2.10 6.07 21.17
N ILE A 223 -1.60 5.24 20.24
CA ILE A 223 -1.25 3.84 20.53
C ILE A 223 0.06 3.78 21.30
N ALA A 224 0.10 2.94 22.33
CA ALA A 224 1.25 2.77 23.20
C ALA A 224 2.50 2.29 22.43
N PRO A 225 3.67 2.91 22.61
CA PRO A 225 4.89 2.61 21.87
C PRO A 225 5.36 1.15 21.95
N GLU A 226 5.13 0.49 23.10
CA GLU A 226 5.48 -0.91 23.38
C GLU A 226 4.61 -1.89 22.59
N LYS A 227 3.44 -1.47 22.15
CA LYS A 227 2.56 -2.25 21.28
C LYS A 227 3.00 -2.25 19.82
N ILE A 228 4.01 -1.43 19.44
CA ILE A 228 4.37 -1.19 18.04
C ILE A 228 5.80 -1.64 17.76
N THR A 229 5.95 -2.59 16.86
CA THR A 229 7.26 -3.02 16.32
C THR A 229 7.43 -2.51 14.89
N VAL A 230 8.63 -1.99 14.58
CA VAL A 230 8.98 -1.56 13.23
C VAL A 230 9.57 -2.73 12.44
N VAL A 231 8.94 -3.02 11.29
CA VAL A 231 9.44 -3.97 10.30
C VAL A 231 9.45 -3.25 8.94
N HIS A 232 10.63 -2.84 8.50
CA HIS A 232 10.79 -2.19 7.22
C HIS A 232 10.42 -3.14 6.08
N ASN A 233 9.76 -2.61 5.05
CA ASN A 233 9.57 -3.32 3.80
C ASN A 233 10.92 -3.56 3.12
N ALA A 234 10.92 -4.40 2.10
CA ALA A 234 12.11 -4.77 1.38
C ALA A 234 11.85 -4.76 -0.15
N VAL A 235 12.77 -5.29 -0.90
CA VAL A 235 12.66 -5.44 -2.34
C VAL A 235 13.17 -6.81 -2.77
N SER A 236 12.61 -7.37 -3.83
CA SER A 236 13.12 -8.56 -4.50
C SER A 236 13.49 -8.18 -5.94
N ARG A 237 14.59 -8.72 -6.44
CA ARG A 237 14.87 -8.66 -7.85
C ARG A 237 13.89 -9.60 -8.57
N SER A 238 13.30 -9.16 -9.67
CA SER A 238 12.55 -10.04 -10.57
C SER A 238 13.50 -11.14 -11.11
N GLU A 239 12.98 -12.35 -11.24
CA GLU A 239 13.74 -13.46 -11.86
C GLU A 239 13.77 -13.33 -13.40
N SER A 240 12.98 -12.41 -13.96
CA SER A 240 13.02 -12.12 -15.40
C SER A 240 14.39 -11.49 -15.72
N GLU A 241 15.14 -12.15 -16.61
CA GLU A 241 16.29 -11.54 -17.28
C GLU A 241 15.78 -10.41 -18.18
N ILE A 242 15.59 -9.22 -17.61
CA ILE A 242 15.39 -8.07 -18.45
C ILE A 242 16.71 -7.84 -19.14
N LEU A 243 16.69 -8.03 -20.43
CA LEU A 243 17.74 -7.53 -21.32
C LEU A 243 17.80 -6.01 -21.10
N LEU A 244 18.68 -5.60 -20.18
CA LEU A 244 19.04 -4.20 -20.04
C LEU A 244 19.41 -3.73 -21.45
N PRO A 245 18.84 -2.62 -21.94
CA PRO A 245 19.29 -2.05 -23.20
C PRO A 245 20.81 -1.92 -23.09
N SER A 246 21.52 -2.63 -23.93
CA SER A 246 22.95 -2.51 -24.03
C SER A 246 23.23 -1.06 -24.38
N GLU A 247 23.92 -0.38 -23.45
CA GLU A 247 24.37 0.99 -23.53
C GLU A 247 23.26 2.05 -23.46
N LYS A 248 23.29 2.84 -22.39
CA LYS A 248 22.61 4.15 -22.28
C LYS A 248 23.37 5.17 -23.16
N ASP A 249 23.65 4.79 -24.41
CA ASP A 249 24.27 5.69 -25.40
C ASP A 249 23.21 6.61 -26.01
N ARG A 250 22.63 7.45 -25.11
CA ARG A 250 21.70 8.49 -25.50
C ARG A 250 22.26 9.84 -25.10
N ASP A 251 22.23 10.76 -26.04
CA ASP A 251 22.51 12.17 -25.77
C ASP A 251 21.53 12.82 -24.79
N GLU A 252 20.36 12.16 -24.54
CA GLU A 252 19.26 12.66 -23.71
C GLU A 252 19.14 11.87 -22.41
N LYS A 253 19.09 12.58 -21.29
CA LYS A 253 18.94 12.01 -19.94
C LYS A 253 17.47 11.93 -19.53
N ILE A 254 17.09 10.86 -18.82
CA ILE A 254 15.73 10.62 -18.34
C ILE A 254 15.68 10.71 -16.81
N VAL A 255 14.85 11.61 -16.30
CA VAL A 255 14.52 11.73 -14.87
C VAL A 255 13.10 11.18 -14.64
N LEU A 256 12.98 10.18 -13.80
CA LEU A 256 11.75 9.44 -13.54
C LEU A 256 11.12 9.81 -12.21
N PHE A 257 9.82 10.09 -12.25
CA PHE A 257 8.86 9.96 -11.14
C PHE A 257 7.97 8.76 -11.44
N LEU A 258 7.87 7.80 -10.51
CA LEU A 258 6.98 6.64 -10.66
C LEU A 258 6.17 6.42 -9.39
N GLY A 259 4.83 6.43 -9.54
CA GLY A 259 3.90 6.25 -8.44
C GLY A 259 2.52 6.86 -8.70
N ARG A 260 1.64 6.80 -7.70
CA ARG A 260 0.35 7.48 -7.80
C ARG A 260 0.53 8.98 -7.92
N VAL A 261 -0.16 9.62 -8.85
CA VAL A 261 -0.09 11.07 -9.05
C VAL A 261 -1.13 11.74 -8.14
N THR A 262 -0.80 11.77 -6.85
CA THR A 262 -1.65 12.27 -5.76
C THR A 262 -0.88 13.21 -4.85
N PHE A 263 -1.56 13.98 -4.00
CA PHE A 263 -0.93 14.87 -3.01
C PHE A 263 0.18 14.19 -2.21
N GLN A 264 -0.04 12.96 -1.76
CA GLN A 264 0.92 12.18 -0.96
C GLN A 264 2.29 12.06 -1.62
N LYS A 265 2.32 11.90 -2.95
CA LYS A 265 3.55 11.64 -3.73
C LYS A 265 4.26 12.91 -4.20
N GLY A 266 3.66 14.09 -4.03
CA GLY A 266 4.28 15.38 -4.33
C GLY A 266 4.63 15.60 -5.81
N PRO A 267 3.75 15.28 -6.78
CA PRO A 267 4.05 15.42 -8.20
C PRO A 267 4.28 16.90 -8.61
N ASP A 268 3.68 17.84 -7.92
CA ASP A 268 3.85 19.28 -8.10
C ASP A 268 5.30 19.72 -7.80
N TYR A 269 5.91 19.22 -6.72
CA TYR A 269 7.32 19.50 -6.42
C TYR A 269 8.26 18.96 -7.49
N PHE A 270 7.93 17.80 -8.08
CA PHE A 270 8.69 17.23 -9.20
C PHE A 270 8.60 18.13 -10.44
N VAL A 271 7.40 18.60 -10.81
CA VAL A 271 7.18 19.47 -11.97
C VAL A 271 7.90 20.81 -11.80
N GLU A 272 7.82 21.44 -10.61
CA GLU A 272 8.50 22.71 -10.36
C GLU A 272 10.05 22.53 -10.37
N ALA A 273 10.56 21.43 -9.82
CA ALA A 273 11.99 21.14 -9.89
C ALA A 273 12.46 20.88 -11.32
N ALA A 274 11.66 20.15 -12.12
CA ALA A 274 11.95 19.91 -13.54
C ALA A 274 12.10 21.22 -14.31
N HIS A 275 11.22 22.19 -14.06
CA HIS A 275 11.34 23.52 -14.68
C HIS A 275 12.67 24.23 -14.36
N LEU A 276 13.14 24.12 -13.11
CA LEU A 276 14.43 24.69 -12.73
C LEU A 276 15.61 23.95 -13.39
N VAL A 277 15.53 22.62 -13.49
CA VAL A 277 16.55 21.78 -14.15
C VAL A 277 16.66 22.13 -15.63
N LEU A 278 15.54 22.25 -16.36
CA LEU A 278 15.53 22.54 -17.79
C LEU A 278 16.15 23.90 -18.15
N LYS A 279 16.11 24.88 -17.24
CA LYS A 279 16.85 26.16 -17.40
C LYS A 279 18.37 26.00 -17.41
N ASN A 280 18.87 24.89 -16.82
CA ASN A 280 20.32 24.64 -16.66
C ASN A 280 20.81 23.52 -17.57
N ILE A 281 19.95 22.55 -17.91
CA ILE A 281 20.29 21.36 -18.74
C ILE A 281 19.10 21.10 -19.69
N PRO A 282 19.06 21.71 -20.88
CA PRO A 282 17.92 21.59 -21.79
C PRO A 282 17.77 20.22 -22.46
N GLY A 283 18.80 19.35 -22.41
CA GLY A 283 18.82 17.98 -22.97
C GLY A 283 18.20 16.91 -22.06
N VAL A 284 17.49 17.29 -20.99
CA VAL A 284 16.86 16.33 -20.05
C VAL A 284 15.39 16.11 -20.39
N HIS A 285 14.94 14.88 -20.30
CA HIS A 285 13.54 14.50 -20.37
C HIS A 285 13.02 14.06 -19.00
N PHE A 286 11.81 14.49 -18.66
CA PHE A 286 11.13 14.11 -17.44
C PHE A 286 9.99 13.15 -17.77
N VAL A 287 9.88 12.09 -16.99
CA VAL A 287 8.80 11.09 -17.12
C VAL A 287 8.03 11.01 -15.82
N MET A 288 6.72 11.22 -15.89
CA MET A 288 5.79 10.97 -14.79
C MET A 288 4.97 9.72 -15.12
N ALA A 289 5.35 8.61 -14.50
CA ALA A 289 4.72 7.31 -14.68
C ALA A 289 3.76 7.04 -13.53
N GLY A 290 2.47 6.88 -13.85
CA GLY A 290 1.41 6.63 -12.88
C GLY A 290 0.09 7.26 -13.27
N ALA A 291 -0.88 7.15 -12.37
CA ALA A 291 -2.20 7.76 -12.47
C ALA A 291 -2.63 8.31 -11.10
N GLY A 292 -3.55 9.25 -11.10
CA GLY A 292 -4.10 9.84 -9.87
C GLY A 292 -4.87 11.12 -10.15
N ASP A 293 -5.50 11.64 -9.11
CA ASP A 293 -6.38 12.81 -9.14
C ASP A 293 -5.65 14.10 -9.50
N MET A 294 -4.35 14.20 -9.25
CA MET A 294 -3.54 15.37 -9.62
C MET A 294 -3.02 15.34 -11.06
N MET A 295 -3.21 14.24 -11.82
CA MET A 295 -2.69 14.13 -13.18
C MET A 295 -3.12 15.29 -14.10
N PRO A 296 -4.43 15.69 -14.18
CA PRO A 296 -4.85 16.80 -15.02
C PRO A 296 -4.16 18.11 -14.65
N LYS A 297 -4.04 18.40 -13.36
CA LYS A 297 -3.34 19.57 -12.84
C LYS A 297 -1.86 19.61 -13.22
N MET A 298 -1.19 18.44 -13.18
CA MET A 298 0.22 18.34 -13.57
C MET A 298 0.41 18.57 -15.08
N MET A 299 -0.49 18.04 -15.90
CA MET A 299 -0.46 18.27 -17.36
C MET A 299 -0.65 19.76 -17.71
N GLU A 300 -1.62 20.42 -17.05
CA GLU A 300 -1.84 21.86 -17.19
C GLU A 300 -0.61 22.66 -16.76
N ARG A 301 -0.03 22.31 -15.60
CA ARG A 301 1.16 23.01 -15.09
C ARG A 301 2.37 22.87 -16.00
N VAL A 302 2.60 21.69 -16.56
CA VAL A 302 3.67 21.45 -17.56
C VAL A 302 3.47 22.29 -18.81
N ALA A 303 2.21 22.45 -19.29
CA ALA A 303 1.89 23.30 -20.42
C ALA A 303 2.11 24.80 -20.11
N GLU A 304 1.68 25.28 -18.95
CA GLU A 304 1.93 26.66 -18.48
C GLU A 304 3.42 26.99 -18.45
N LEU A 305 4.24 26.03 -18.00
CA LEU A 305 5.71 26.16 -17.92
C LEU A 305 6.41 25.91 -19.25
N GLN A 306 5.68 25.63 -20.33
CA GLN A 306 6.18 25.40 -21.69
C GLN A 306 7.19 24.23 -21.77
N MET A 307 6.94 23.15 -20.99
CA MET A 307 7.81 21.97 -20.94
C MET A 307 7.28 20.77 -21.72
N GLY A 308 6.25 20.93 -22.55
CA GLY A 308 5.53 19.81 -23.17
C GLY A 308 6.38 18.91 -24.08
N ASP A 309 7.44 19.42 -24.69
CA ASP A 309 8.42 18.66 -25.49
C ASP A 309 9.41 17.86 -24.64
N LYS A 310 9.61 18.25 -23.38
CA LYS A 310 10.56 17.65 -22.42
C LYS A 310 9.91 16.84 -21.32
N PHE A 311 8.58 16.76 -21.27
CA PHE A 311 7.84 16.08 -20.24
C PHE A 311 6.90 15.02 -20.82
N ARG A 312 6.93 13.79 -20.29
CA ARG A 312 6.10 12.67 -20.72
C ARG A 312 5.24 12.14 -19.57
N PHE A 313 3.98 11.89 -19.85
CA PHE A 313 3.03 11.21 -18.95
C PHE A 313 2.70 9.85 -19.54
N THR A 314 3.04 8.77 -18.84
CA THR A 314 2.84 7.41 -19.38
C THR A 314 1.50 6.80 -18.98
N GLY A 315 0.83 7.37 -17.96
CA GLY A 315 -0.24 6.65 -17.29
C GLY A 315 0.30 5.52 -16.41
N PHE A 316 -0.59 4.64 -15.97
CA PHE A 316 -0.25 3.53 -15.07
C PHE A 316 0.51 2.43 -15.80
N LEU A 317 1.72 2.11 -15.34
CA LEU A 317 2.56 1.04 -15.87
C LEU A 317 2.41 -0.25 -15.04
N ARG A 318 2.67 -1.42 -15.63
CA ARG A 318 2.60 -2.73 -14.98
C ARG A 318 3.72 -3.66 -15.43
N GLY A 319 4.12 -4.57 -14.53
CA GLY A 319 5.05 -5.64 -14.84
C GLY A 319 6.33 -5.14 -15.54
N GLU A 320 6.66 -5.74 -16.67
CA GLU A 320 7.86 -5.42 -17.45
C GLU A 320 7.97 -3.95 -17.88
N ASP A 321 6.85 -3.23 -18.07
CA ASP A 321 6.91 -1.81 -18.44
C ASP A 321 7.47 -0.94 -17.32
N VAL A 322 7.20 -1.31 -16.05
CA VAL A 322 7.79 -0.65 -14.86
C VAL A 322 9.29 -0.90 -14.84
N GLU A 323 9.71 -2.13 -15.05
CA GLU A 323 11.10 -2.54 -15.03
C GLU A 323 11.89 -1.88 -16.16
N ARG A 324 11.32 -1.84 -17.38
CA ARG A 324 11.92 -1.11 -18.53
C ARG A 324 12.06 0.38 -18.24
N MET A 325 11.07 0.98 -17.56
CA MET A 325 11.11 2.39 -17.21
C MET A 325 12.25 2.68 -16.23
N TYR A 326 12.46 1.85 -15.21
CA TYR A 326 13.63 1.97 -14.34
C TYR A 326 14.93 1.80 -15.14
N ALA A 327 15.05 0.73 -15.92
CA ALA A 327 16.26 0.45 -16.70
C ALA A 327 16.63 1.57 -17.69
N MET A 328 15.63 2.29 -18.19
CA MET A 328 15.83 3.43 -19.10
C MET A 328 16.17 4.74 -18.38
N SER A 329 15.99 4.84 -17.08
CA SER A 329 16.14 6.10 -16.34
C SER A 329 17.57 6.34 -15.90
N ASP A 330 17.99 7.61 -15.92
CA ASP A 330 19.29 8.07 -15.42
C ASP A 330 19.20 8.57 -13.97
N LEU A 331 18.00 8.90 -13.52
CA LEU A 331 17.73 9.40 -12.17
C LEU A 331 16.28 9.10 -11.78
N TYR A 332 16.08 8.60 -10.56
CA TYR A 332 14.77 8.44 -9.96
C TYR A 332 14.54 9.47 -8.86
N VAL A 333 13.34 10.05 -8.81
CA VAL A 333 13.01 11.11 -7.85
C VAL A 333 11.69 10.82 -7.17
N MET A 334 11.72 10.77 -5.83
CA MET A 334 10.51 10.59 -4.98
C MET A 334 10.37 11.77 -4.01
N PRO A 335 9.67 12.85 -4.41
CA PRO A 335 9.50 14.03 -3.58
C PRO A 335 8.23 13.95 -2.72
N SER A 336 7.96 12.78 -2.15
CA SER A 336 6.73 12.51 -1.41
C SER A 336 6.57 13.44 -0.20
N VAL A 337 5.35 13.96 -0.02
CA VAL A 337 4.95 14.77 1.14
C VAL A 337 4.89 13.92 2.40
N SER A 338 4.36 12.70 2.27
CA SER A 338 4.32 11.69 3.31
C SER A 338 4.45 10.31 2.68
N GLU A 339 5.50 9.60 3.00
CA GLU A 339 5.75 8.26 2.47
C GLU A 339 5.97 7.29 3.62
N PRO A 340 5.01 6.42 3.94
CA PRO A 340 5.14 5.47 5.04
C PRO A 340 6.39 4.63 4.97
N PHE A 341 6.72 4.15 3.76
CA PHE A 341 7.98 3.49 3.49
C PHE A 341 8.59 3.95 2.17
N GLY A 342 8.08 3.52 1.02
CA GLY A 342 8.60 3.82 -0.32
C GLY A 342 9.45 2.66 -0.88
N ILE A 343 8.81 1.69 -1.56
CA ILE A 343 9.50 0.56 -2.20
C ILE A 343 10.16 1.01 -3.51
N SER A 344 9.53 1.90 -4.26
CA SER A 344 9.97 2.33 -5.59
C SER A 344 11.41 2.88 -5.68
N PRO A 345 11.99 3.59 -4.69
CA PRO A 345 13.43 3.90 -4.73
C PRO A 345 14.31 2.66 -4.67
N LEU A 346 13.92 1.64 -3.90
CA LEU A 346 14.65 0.37 -3.83
C LEU A 346 14.59 -0.37 -5.16
N GLU A 347 13.41 -0.36 -5.80
CA GLU A 347 13.24 -0.91 -7.15
C GLU A 347 14.13 -0.20 -8.18
N ALA A 348 14.17 1.14 -8.19
CA ALA A 348 15.04 1.91 -9.05
C ALA A 348 16.53 1.54 -8.85
N MET A 349 16.96 1.39 -7.60
CA MET A 349 18.33 1.02 -7.24
C MET A 349 18.71 -0.40 -7.72
N LEU A 350 17.74 -1.33 -7.88
CA LEU A 350 18.00 -2.66 -8.47
C LEU A 350 18.44 -2.57 -9.95
N TYR A 351 18.09 -1.46 -10.63
CA TYR A 351 18.48 -1.15 -12.02
C TYR A 351 19.64 -0.15 -12.11
N ASP A 352 20.40 0.00 -11.02
CA ASP A 352 21.54 0.92 -10.93
C ASP A 352 21.17 2.39 -11.22
N VAL A 353 19.94 2.78 -10.87
CA VAL A 353 19.47 4.15 -11.01
C VAL A 353 19.72 4.90 -9.69
N PRO A 354 20.52 5.98 -9.71
CA PRO A 354 20.67 6.82 -8.53
C PRO A 354 19.33 7.47 -8.14
N VAL A 355 19.11 7.66 -6.83
CA VAL A 355 17.83 8.12 -6.32
C VAL A 355 17.93 9.39 -5.49
N ILE A 356 16.95 10.28 -5.65
CA ILE A 356 16.71 11.41 -4.76
C ILE A 356 15.35 11.17 -4.08
N ILE A 357 15.34 11.17 -2.75
CA ILE A 357 14.14 10.85 -1.96
C ILE A 357 13.81 11.95 -0.97
N SER A 358 12.53 12.05 -0.64
CA SER A 358 12.08 12.90 0.46
C SER A 358 12.60 12.37 1.80
N LYS A 359 13.01 13.29 2.70
CA LYS A 359 13.29 12.95 4.11
C LYS A 359 12.05 12.49 4.85
N GLN A 360 10.86 12.90 4.39
CA GLN A 360 9.56 12.53 4.93
C GLN A 360 9.10 11.16 4.39
N SER A 361 10.01 10.19 4.39
CA SER A 361 9.77 8.82 3.93
C SER A 361 10.44 7.78 4.83
N GLY A 362 9.77 6.65 5.06
CA GLY A 362 10.31 5.56 5.87
C GLY A 362 11.57 4.94 5.25
N VAL A 363 11.66 4.87 3.92
CA VAL A 363 12.85 4.35 3.24
C VAL A 363 14.09 5.23 3.49
N SER A 364 13.90 6.52 3.80
CA SER A 364 14.99 7.42 4.16
C SER A 364 15.72 7.00 5.44
N GLU A 365 15.09 6.19 6.30
CA GLU A 365 15.68 5.68 7.54
C GLU A 365 16.79 4.67 7.29
N ILE A 366 16.67 3.91 6.20
CA ILE A 366 17.54 2.77 5.91
C ILE A 366 18.46 2.97 4.71
N LEU A 367 18.17 3.91 3.81
CA LEU A 367 19.03 4.22 2.65
C LEU A 367 20.08 5.26 3.02
N HIS A 368 21.35 4.88 2.93
CA HIS A 368 22.51 5.76 3.15
C HIS A 368 23.06 6.31 1.84
N HIS A 369 22.90 5.58 0.73
CA HIS A 369 23.41 5.94 -0.60
C HIS A 369 22.32 6.51 -1.51
N ALA A 370 21.43 7.33 -0.93
CA ALA A 370 20.41 8.13 -1.60
C ALA A 370 20.60 9.60 -1.23
N LEU A 371 20.39 10.52 -2.17
CA LEU A 371 20.30 11.93 -1.83
C LEU A 371 18.94 12.21 -1.19
N LYS A 372 18.93 12.92 -0.05
CA LYS A 372 17.72 13.21 0.72
C LYS A 372 17.44 14.70 0.71
N VAL A 373 16.17 15.08 0.53
CA VAL A 373 15.73 16.48 0.46
C VAL A 373 14.41 16.64 1.22
N ASP A 374 14.19 17.81 1.78
CA ASP A 374 12.84 18.15 2.26
C ASP A 374 11.95 18.42 1.04
N PHE A 375 10.78 17.75 0.96
CA PHE A 375 9.94 17.77 -0.25
C PHE A 375 9.56 19.19 -0.69
N TRP A 376 9.39 20.13 0.25
CA TRP A 376 9.06 21.53 -0.06
C TRP A 376 10.24 22.35 -0.57
N ASN A 377 11.49 21.86 -0.47
CA ASN A 377 12.67 22.56 -0.94
C ASN A 377 12.96 22.25 -2.40
N VAL A 378 12.08 22.76 -3.27
CA VAL A 378 12.15 22.56 -4.73
C VAL A 378 13.51 22.97 -5.32
N ARG A 379 14.14 24.04 -4.79
CA ARG A 379 15.44 24.48 -5.26
C ARG A 379 16.55 23.47 -4.96
N GLU A 380 16.60 22.98 -3.71
CA GLU A 380 17.57 21.94 -3.33
C GLU A 380 17.34 20.65 -4.13
N LEU A 381 16.08 20.29 -4.38
CA LEU A 381 15.72 19.15 -5.21
C LEU A 381 16.27 19.31 -6.63
N ALA A 382 16.07 20.47 -7.25
CA ALA A 382 16.60 20.79 -8.59
C ALA A 382 18.14 20.81 -8.60
N ASP A 383 18.79 21.40 -7.59
CA ASP A 383 20.25 21.46 -7.50
C ASP A 383 20.87 20.05 -7.41
N LYS A 384 20.26 19.15 -6.63
CA LYS A 384 20.69 17.75 -6.55
C LYS A 384 20.48 16.99 -7.86
N MET A 385 19.37 17.21 -8.56
CA MET A 385 19.16 16.65 -9.92
C MET A 385 20.25 17.15 -10.88
N ILE A 386 20.51 18.45 -10.90
CA ILE A 386 21.53 19.06 -11.76
C ILE A 386 22.92 18.47 -11.46
N ALA A 387 23.25 18.29 -10.18
CA ALA A 387 24.54 17.73 -9.78
C ALA A 387 24.73 16.30 -10.31
N LEU A 388 23.76 15.41 -10.14
CA LEU A 388 23.83 14.03 -10.62
C LEU A 388 23.83 13.95 -12.16
N LEU A 389 23.05 14.79 -12.83
CA LEU A 389 22.97 14.80 -14.30
C LEU A 389 24.25 15.35 -14.95
N ARG A 390 24.95 16.30 -14.31
CA ARG A 390 26.22 16.86 -14.79
C ARG A 390 27.44 16.01 -14.45
N HIS A 391 27.33 15.23 -13.36
CA HIS A 391 28.45 14.42 -12.86
C HIS A 391 28.02 12.96 -12.71
N PRO A 392 27.85 12.20 -13.81
CA PRO A 392 27.37 10.81 -13.77
C PRO A 392 28.20 9.91 -12.85
N SER A 393 29.49 10.16 -12.69
CA SER A 393 30.37 9.40 -11.79
C SER A 393 29.92 9.42 -10.33
N ILE A 394 29.22 10.47 -9.89
CA ILE A 394 28.61 10.51 -8.53
C ILE A 394 27.47 9.51 -8.46
N GLY A 395 26.61 9.48 -9.49
CA GLY A 395 25.52 8.52 -9.60
C GLY A 395 26.01 7.07 -9.65
N ASP A 396 27.07 6.81 -10.42
CA ASP A 396 27.69 5.49 -10.54
C ASP A 396 28.22 4.99 -9.20
N GLU A 397 28.95 5.85 -8.46
CA GLU A 397 29.46 5.52 -7.12
C GLU A 397 28.29 5.27 -6.13
N MET A 398 27.23 6.08 -6.18
CA MET A 398 26.04 5.87 -5.37
C MET A 398 25.41 4.51 -5.68
N SER A 399 25.24 4.16 -6.95
CA SER A 399 24.62 2.90 -7.39
C SER A 399 25.47 1.68 -7.00
N GLU A 400 26.80 1.77 -7.12
CA GLU A 400 27.70 0.70 -6.68
C GLU A 400 27.56 0.41 -5.19
N ARG A 401 27.56 1.45 -4.36
CA ARG A 401 27.39 1.31 -2.90
C ARG A 401 25.97 0.85 -2.54
N ALA A 402 24.98 1.29 -3.28
CA ALA A 402 23.58 0.89 -3.10
C ALA A 402 23.38 -0.62 -3.31
N ARG A 403 24.09 -1.26 -4.24
CA ARG A 403 24.04 -2.72 -4.44
C ARG A 403 24.39 -3.50 -3.16
N GLU A 404 25.42 -3.04 -2.40
CA GLU A 404 25.78 -3.67 -1.13
C GLU A 404 24.74 -3.41 -0.02
N GLU A 405 24.10 -2.26 -0.06
CA GLU A 405 23.04 -1.90 0.88
C GLU A 405 21.78 -2.74 0.64
N LEU A 406 21.37 -2.91 -0.62
CA LEU A 406 20.20 -3.70 -1.02
C LEU A 406 20.32 -5.18 -0.63
N LYS A 407 21.52 -5.76 -0.54
CA LYS A 407 21.70 -7.13 -0.05
C LYS A 407 21.17 -7.35 1.38
N LYS A 408 21.04 -6.28 2.17
CA LYS A 408 20.54 -6.28 3.54
C LYS A 408 19.06 -5.93 3.64
N ILE A 409 18.44 -5.49 2.54
CA ILE A 409 17.04 -5.05 2.49
C ILE A 409 16.24 -6.12 1.73
N ARG A 410 16.01 -7.25 2.41
CA ARG A 410 15.38 -8.44 1.83
C ARG A 410 14.14 -8.85 2.60
N TRP A 411 13.16 -9.41 1.89
CA TRP A 411 11.89 -9.86 2.49
C TRP A 411 12.07 -10.98 3.52
N GLU A 412 13.10 -11.81 3.37
CA GLU A 412 13.42 -12.87 4.33
C GLU A 412 13.71 -12.29 5.72
N TYR A 413 14.45 -11.16 5.79
CA TYR A 413 14.75 -10.50 7.07
C TYR A 413 13.53 -9.77 7.65
N ALA A 414 12.67 -9.21 6.79
CA ALA A 414 11.40 -8.65 7.24
C ALA A 414 10.50 -9.75 7.83
N ALA A 415 10.41 -10.90 7.16
CA ALA A 415 9.64 -12.05 7.63
C ALA A 415 10.17 -12.62 8.94
N GLU A 416 11.49 -12.69 9.16
CA GLU A 416 12.10 -13.13 10.44
C GLU A 416 11.64 -12.23 11.61
N LYS A 417 11.62 -10.92 11.40
CA LYS A 417 11.12 -9.97 12.41
C LYS A 417 9.64 -10.18 12.67
N ILE A 418 8.83 -10.38 11.63
CA ILE A 418 7.39 -10.65 11.74
C ILE A 418 7.17 -11.95 12.55
N VAL A 419 7.89 -13.04 12.22
CA VAL A 419 7.81 -14.30 12.96
C VAL A 419 8.20 -14.11 14.43
N THR A 420 9.16 -13.25 14.72
CA THR A 420 9.54 -12.92 16.10
C THR A 420 8.38 -12.27 16.85
N VAL A 421 7.68 -11.31 16.22
CA VAL A 421 6.46 -10.68 16.78
C VAL A 421 5.38 -11.74 17.00
N TYR A 422 5.11 -12.61 16.04
CA TYR A 422 4.13 -13.69 16.20
C TYR A 422 4.42 -14.57 17.41
N ARG A 423 5.68 -15.00 17.57
CA ARG A 423 6.09 -15.83 18.71
C ARG A 423 5.94 -15.13 20.06
N GLN A 424 6.19 -13.83 20.11
CA GLN A 424 5.98 -13.02 21.32
C GLN A 424 4.51 -12.96 21.70
N VAL A 425 3.64 -12.64 20.74
CA VAL A 425 2.20 -12.53 20.96
C VAL A 425 1.59 -13.87 21.34
N LEU A 426 1.94 -14.96 20.65
CA LEU A 426 1.45 -16.31 20.97
C LEU A 426 1.89 -16.84 22.35
N LYS A 427 2.95 -16.30 22.94
CA LYS A 427 3.37 -16.66 24.32
C LYS A 427 2.60 -15.87 25.38
N SER A 428 2.05 -14.73 25.00
CA SER A 428 1.34 -13.80 25.91
C SER A 428 -0.18 -14.01 25.89
N SER A 429 -0.70 -14.72 24.88
CA SER A 429 -2.11 -15.15 24.72
C SER A 429 -2.32 -16.51 25.33
#